data_c3baa3b8410338e052cc429c2a526825
#
_entry.id   c3baa3b8410338e052cc429c2a526825
#
_cell.length_a   1.000
_cell.length_b   1.000
_cell.length_c   1.000
_cell.angle_alpha   90.00
_cell.angle_beta   90.00
_cell.angle_gamma   90.00
#
_symmetry.space_group_name_H-M   'P 1'
#
loop_
_entity.id
_entity.type
_entity.pdbx_description
1 polymer ?
#
loop_
_entity_poly.entity_id
_entity_poly.type
_entity_poly.pdbx_seq_one_letter_code
_entity_poly.pdbx_strand_id
1 'polypeptide(L)'
;MDDNALLGQLEELAHSLGIEVRSEPIKKASSFSPGGLCQLKGEYLVILNSTATKEDQIYALAKAVIRFDLTQVYLRPGLREFLDDFSD
;
A
#
# COMPACT_ATOMS: atom_id res chain seq x y z
N MET A 1 -6.12 9.05 13.03
CA MET A 1 -5.31 7.80 12.93
C MET A 1 -3.90 8.21 12.56
N ASP A 2 -2.91 7.71 13.29
CA ASP A 2 -1.54 8.07 12.99
C ASP A 2 -1.01 7.24 11.81
N ASP A 3 0.13 7.65 11.27
CA ASP A 3 0.69 7.02 10.07
C ASP A 3 1.05 5.55 10.30
N ASN A 4 1.54 5.21 11.49
CA ASN A 4 1.87 3.82 11.77
C ASN A 4 0.63 2.93 11.78
N ALA A 5 -0.45 3.40 12.40
CA ALA A 5 -1.70 2.65 12.43
C ALA A 5 -2.30 2.53 11.04
N LEU A 6 -2.27 3.61 10.28
CA LEU A 6 -2.81 3.62 8.92
C LEU A 6 -2.03 2.66 8.01
N LEU A 7 -0.71 2.71 8.07
CA LEU A 7 0.12 1.81 7.28
C LEU A 7 -0.15 0.36 7.64
N GLY A 8 -0.26 0.05 8.94
CA GLY A 8 -0.58 -1.29 9.39
C GLY A 8 -1.92 -1.80 8.89
N GLN A 9 -2.93 -0.94 8.89
CA GLN A 9 -4.24 -1.32 8.36
C GLN A 9 -4.22 -1.53 6.86
N LEU A 10 -3.45 -0.73 6.13
CA LEU A 10 -3.29 -0.92 4.69
C LEU A 10 -2.57 -2.23 4.39
N GLU A 11 -1.58 -2.59 5.21
CA GLU A 11 -0.89 -3.86 5.05
C GLU A 11 -1.83 -5.05 5.30
N GLU A 12 -2.67 -4.96 6.32
CA GLU A 12 -3.67 -5.98 6.59
C GLU A 12 -4.65 -6.11 5.42
N LEU A 13 -5.09 -4.98 4.88
CA LEU A 13 -6.00 -4.99 3.73
C LEU A 13 -5.33 -5.64 2.53
N ALA A 14 -4.10 -5.27 2.23
CA ALA A 14 -3.36 -5.86 1.12
C ALA A 14 -3.26 -7.37 1.29
N HIS A 15 -2.94 -7.82 2.50
CA HIS A 15 -2.85 -9.24 2.79
C HIS A 15 -4.18 -9.96 2.53
N SER A 16 -5.31 -9.35 2.93
CA SER A 16 -6.62 -9.96 2.69
C SER A 16 -6.99 -9.99 1.21
N LEU A 17 -6.37 -9.16 0.39
CA LEU A 17 -6.55 -9.16 -1.07
C LEU A 17 -5.59 -10.12 -1.76
N GLY A 18 -4.76 -10.83 -1.03
CA GLY A 18 -3.78 -11.74 -1.60
C GLY A 18 -2.53 -11.05 -2.11
N ILE A 19 -2.26 -9.83 -1.64
CA ILE A 19 -1.08 -9.07 -2.04
C ILE A 19 0.00 -9.24 -0.98
N GLU A 20 1.18 -9.65 -1.40
CA GLU A 20 2.34 -9.68 -0.51
C GLU A 20 2.91 -8.26 -0.40
N VAL A 21 3.28 -7.85 0.80
CA VAL A 21 3.90 -6.54 1.01
C VAL A 21 5.31 -6.75 1.57
N ARG A 22 6.29 -6.17 0.91
CA ARG A 22 7.69 -6.20 1.35
C ARG A 22 8.19 -4.78 1.54
N SER A 23 9.08 -4.61 2.50
CA SER A 23 9.73 -3.33 2.75
C SER A 23 11.22 -3.53 2.53
N GLU A 24 11.77 -2.86 1.54
CA GLU A 24 13.16 -3.01 1.15
C GLU A 24 13.75 -1.66 0.79
N PRO A 25 15.04 -1.44 1.04
CA PRO A 25 15.66 -0.19 0.60
C PRO A 25 15.80 -0.21 -0.92
N ILE A 26 15.28 0.82 -1.56
CA ILE A 26 15.38 0.95 -3.01
C ILE A 26 16.48 1.96 -3.31
N LYS A 27 17.61 1.44 -3.81
CA LYS A 27 18.79 2.25 -4.05
C LYS A 27 19.02 2.47 -5.54
N LYS A 28 18.15 3.23 -6.16
CA LYS A 28 18.40 3.61 -7.54
C LYS A 28 18.89 5.05 -7.58
N ALA A 29 20.04 5.22 -8.19
CA ALA A 29 20.72 6.52 -8.22
C ALA A 29 19.95 7.57 -9.03
N SER A 30 19.16 7.15 -9.98
CA SER A 30 18.55 8.06 -10.94
C SER A 30 17.11 8.41 -10.66
N SER A 31 16.44 7.70 -9.75
CA SER A 31 15.05 8.01 -9.46
C SER A 31 14.67 7.51 -8.06
N PHE A 32 13.89 8.32 -7.38
CA PHE A 32 13.32 7.94 -6.11
C PHE A 32 11.94 7.34 -6.35
N SER A 33 11.65 6.22 -5.71
CA SER A 33 10.32 5.63 -5.76
C SER A 33 9.89 5.22 -4.36
N PRO A 34 8.69 5.64 -3.91
CA PRO A 34 8.19 5.22 -2.59
C PRO A 34 7.78 3.75 -2.57
N GLY A 35 7.65 3.13 -3.73
CA GLY A 35 7.26 1.74 -3.86
C GLY A 35 6.35 1.53 -5.06
N GLY A 36 5.95 0.30 -5.28
CA GLY A 36 5.08 0.01 -6.40
C GLY A 36 4.49 -1.38 -6.36
N LEU A 37 3.41 -1.56 -7.11
CA LEU A 37 2.72 -2.84 -7.28
C LEU A 37 3.36 -3.59 -8.44
N CYS A 38 3.71 -4.85 -8.19
CA CYS A 38 4.28 -5.74 -9.19
C CYS A 38 3.47 -7.01 -9.26
N GLN A 39 3.54 -7.69 -10.38
CA GLN A 39 2.97 -9.03 -10.51
C GLN A 39 4.11 -9.97 -10.89
N LEU A 40 4.28 -11.04 -10.12
CA LEU A 40 5.33 -12.00 -10.34
C LEU A 40 4.73 -13.40 -10.28
N LYS A 41 4.81 -14.14 -11.39
CA LYS A 41 4.28 -15.48 -11.49
C LYS A 41 2.80 -15.59 -11.08
N GLY A 42 2.02 -14.57 -11.48
CA GLY A 42 0.59 -14.55 -11.21
C GLY A 42 0.21 -14.02 -9.84
N GLU A 43 1.19 -13.73 -8.98
CA GLU A 43 0.93 -13.21 -7.66
C GLU A 43 1.27 -11.73 -7.57
N TYR A 44 0.49 -10.99 -6.77
CA TYR A 44 0.72 -9.57 -6.60
C TYR A 44 1.66 -9.29 -5.45
N LEU A 45 2.54 -8.34 -5.64
CA LEU A 45 3.55 -7.95 -4.67
C LEU A 45 3.67 -6.43 -4.66
N VAL A 46 3.63 -5.84 -3.48
CA VAL A 46 3.96 -4.42 -3.32
C VAL A 46 5.30 -4.34 -2.59
N ILE A 47 6.24 -3.64 -3.20
CA ILE A 47 7.54 -3.38 -2.56
C ILE A 47 7.54 -1.94 -2.12
N LEU A 48 7.62 -1.71 -0.82
CA LEU A 48 7.70 -0.38 -0.26
C LEU A 48 9.17 -0.02 -0.02
N ASN A 49 9.53 1.21 -0.38
CA ASN A 49 10.88 1.69 -0.13
C ASN A 49 11.04 1.99 1.36
N SER A 50 11.84 1.19 2.06
CA SER A 50 12.00 1.33 3.51
C SER A 50 12.70 2.63 3.89
N THR A 51 13.36 3.29 2.94
CA THR A 51 14.02 4.58 3.18
C THR A 51 13.09 5.75 2.92
N ALA A 52 11.90 5.52 2.38
CA ALA A 52 10.92 6.57 2.18
C ALA A 52 10.22 6.93 3.49
N THR A 53 9.58 8.08 3.52
CA THR A 53 8.80 8.47 4.70
C THR A 53 7.59 7.56 4.84
N LYS A 54 7.03 7.51 6.05
CA LYS A 54 5.79 6.76 6.26
C LYS A 54 4.68 7.26 5.35
N GLU A 55 4.58 8.57 5.17
CA GLU A 55 3.58 9.18 4.31
C GLU A 55 3.72 8.68 2.86
N ASP A 56 4.95 8.61 2.36
CA ASP A 56 5.20 8.11 1.01
C ASP A 56 4.89 6.62 0.88
N GLN A 57 5.21 5.83 1.91
CA GLN A 57 4.88 4.41 1.92
C GLN A 57 3.37 4.20 1.94
N ILE A 58 2.65 4.99 2.73
CA ILE A 58 1.19 4.95 2.78
C ILE A 58 0.61 5.26 1.41
N TYR A 59 1.13 6.29 0.76
CA TYR A 59 0.68 6.66 -0.57
C TYR A 59 0.86 5.51 -1.57
N ALA A 60 2.03 4.88 -1.56
CA ALA A 60 2.31 3.79 -2.49
C ALA A 60 1.39 2.60 -2.25
N LEU A 61 1.17 2.24 -1.00
CA LEU A 61 0.34 1.09 -0.67
C LEU A 61 -1.14 1.38 -0.94
N ALA A 62 -1.62 2.58 -0.61
CA ALA A 62 -2.99 2.99 -0.90
C ALA A 62 -3.25 2.97 -2.40
N LYS A 63 -2.32 3.50 -3.18
CA LYS A 63 -2.43 3.50 -4.64
C LYS A 63 -2.52 2.09 -5.21
N ALA A 64 -1.82 1.15 -4.59
CA ALA A 64 -1.86 -0.25 -5.01
C ALA A 64 -3.21 -0.89 -4.68
N VAL A 65 -3.70 -0.74 -3.44
CA VAL A 65 -4.91 -1.45 -3.02
C VAL A 65 -6.17 -0.93 -3.70
N ILE A 66 -6.24 0.37 -4.05
CA ILE A 66 -7.43 0.91 -4.71
C ILE A 66 -7.60 0.39 -6.14
N ARG A 67 -6.59 -0.29 -6.68
CA ARG A 67 -6.72 -0.92 -8.00
C ARG A 67 -7.49 -2.23 -7.94
N PHE A 68 -7.82 -2.71 -6.75
CA PHE A 68 -8.54 -3.95 -6.56
C PHE A 68 -9.98 -3.66 -6.16
N ASP A 69 -10.85 -4.67 -6.36
CA ASP A 69 -12.23 -4.56 -5.95
C ASP A 69 -12.33 -4.69 -4.43
N LEU A 70 -12.73 -3.61 -3.77
CA LEU A 70 -12.83 -3.56 -2.32
C LEU A 70 -14.25 -3.80 -1.81
N THR A 71 -15.20 -4.08 -2.71
CA THR A 71 -16.60 -4.23 -2.30
C THR A 71 -16.86 -5.48 -1.49
N GLN A 72 -15.99 -6.49 -1.63
CA GLN A 72 -16.11 -7.76 -0.91
C GLN A 72 -15.30 -7.81 0.37
N VAL A 73 -14.64 -6.72 0.72
CA VAL A 73 -13.73 -6.68 1.85
C VAL A 73 -14.25 -5.71 2.90
N TYR A 74 -14.23 -6.14 4.16
CA TYR A 74 -14.59 -5.24 5.25
C TYR A 74 -13.48 -4.20 5.43
N LEU A 75 -13.86 -2.93 5.47
CA LEU A 75 -12.94 -1.84 5.77
C LEU A 75 -13.38 -1.17 7.06
N ARG A 76 -12.44 -0.97 7.97
CA ARG A 76 -12.71 -0.18 9.18
C ARG A 76 -13.09 1.24 8.76
N PRO A 77 -14.02 1.90 9.49
CA PRO A 77 -14.52 3.21 9.05
C PRO A 77 -13.43 4.25 8.76
N GLY A 78 -12.39 4.32 9.60
CA GLY A 78 -11.31 5.28 9.37
C GLY A 78 -10.53 4.99 8.10
N LEU A 79 -10.30 3.72 7.81
CA LEU A 79 -9.59 3.32 6.60
C LEU A 79 -10.45 3.56 5.37
N ARG A 80 -11.74 3.26 5.45
CA ARG A 80 -12.67 3.51 4.35
C ARG A 80 -12.69 5.01 4.00
N GLU A 81 -12.79 5.84 5.01
CA GLU A 81 -12.81 7.29 4.82
C GLU A 81 -11.51 7.76 4.15
N PHE A 82 -10.39 7.26 4.62
CA PHE A 82 -9.09 7.60 4.03
C PHE A 82 -9.03 7.20 2.56
N LEU A 83 -9.46 5.98 2.22
CA LEU A 83 -9.38 5.48 0.86
C LEU A 83 -10.39 6.20 -0.05
N ASP A 84 -11.56 6.54 0.45
CA ASP A 84 -12.53 7.32 -0.31
C ASP A 84 -11.96 8.68 -0.69
N ASP A 85 -11.31 9.36 0.26
CA ASP A 85 -10.67 10.64 -0.01
C ASP A 85 -9.49 10.49 -0.96
N PHE A 86 -8.74 9.41 -0.81
CA PHE A 86 -7.55 9.16 -1.61
C PHE A 86 -7.89 8.91 -3.08
N SER A 87 -8.99 8.23 -3.35
CA SER A 87 -9.35 7.83 -4.70
C SER A 87 -10.06 8.91 -5.52
N ASP A 88 -10.38 10.02 -4.89
CA ASP A 88 -11.02 11.16 -5.58
C ASP A 88 -10.03 11.96 -6.43
#